data_1fd54352473d58b5d2f83d2c06f482e0
#
_entry.id   1fd54352473d58b5d2f83d2c06f482e0
#
_cell.length_a   1.000
_cell.length_b   1.000
_cell.length_c   1.000
_cell.angle_alpha   90.00
_cell.angle_beta   90.00
_cell.angle_gamma   90.00
#
_symmetry.space_group_name_H-M   'P 1'
#
loop_
_entity.id
_entity.type
_entity.pdbx_description
1 polymer ?
#
loop_
_entity_poly.entity_id
_entity_poly.type
_entity_poly.pdbx_seq_one_letter_code
_entity_poly.pdbx_strand_id
1 'polypeptide(L)'
;MIRVHQLTRAFGRVRALDGVSWTAQPAQVTCLLGPNGAGKTTTVEIAEGLQHADSGTVEVLGADPWRAPAEHRARVGVMLQDGGLPQAVRPLPLLRHLSRFYASPADVGALAGELGIDEFAGTTIRRLSGGQRQRVALAAALVGHPEVLFLDEPTAGLDPHVRRTVWELIARTAGDGATVVVTTHSFEEAERLADHLVIMASGRTVAEGTAAEVAGSGTLETAYFALTDRSEPA
;
A
#
# COMPACT_ATOMS: atom_id res chain seq x y z
N MET A 1 6.37 5.90 -11.22
CA MET A 1 5.01 6.31 -11.63
C MET A 1 4.15 5.09 -11.89
N ILE A 2 2.89 5.15 -11.44
CA ILE A 2 1.85 4.15 -11.68
C ILE A 2 0.71 4.80 -12.46
N ARG A 3 0.15 4.10 -13.44
CA ARG A 3 -1.06 4.51 -14.17
C ARG A 3 -2.06 3.37 -14.17
N VAL A 4 -3.25 3.64 -13.72
CA VAL A 4 -4.41 2.74 -13.75
C VAL A 4 -5.47 3.41 -14.62
N HIS A 5 -5.96 2.71 -15.64
CA HIS A 5 -6.94 3.26 -16.56
C HIS A 5 -8.07 2.28 -16.86
N GLN A 6 -9.29 2.68 -16.50
CA GLN A 6 -10.55 1.97 -16.75
C GLN A 6 -10.52 0.49 -16.37
N LEU A 7 -9.88 0.16 -15.21
CA LEU A 7 -9.82 -1.21 -14.72
C LEU A 7 -11.20 -1.73 -14.36
N THR A 8 -11.49 -2.93 -14.85
CA THR A 8 -12.66 -3.71 -14.43
C THR A 8 -12.21 -5.06 -13.88
N ARG A 9 -12.92 -5.56 -12.88
CA ARG A 9 -12.72 -6.90 -12.33
C ARG A 9 -13.98 -7.42 -11.68
N ALA A 10 -14.35 -8.67 -12.03
CA ALA A 10 -15.49 -9.35 -11.43
C ALA A 10 -15.08 -10.70 -10.83
N PHE A 11 -15.65 -11.05 -9.69
CA PHE A 11 -15.52 -12.35 -9.03
C PHE A 11 -16.91 -13.01 -9.03
N GLY A 12 -17.17 -13.85 -10.02
CA GLY A 12 -18.48 -14.42 -10.24
C GLY A 12 -19.52 -13.34 -10.55
N ARG A 13 -20.47 -13.10 -9.63
CA ARG A 13 -21.50 -12.06 -9.79
C ARG A 13 -21.12 -10.70 -9.18
N VAL A 14 -20.04 -10.65 -8.41
CA VAL A 14 -19.61 -9.43 -7.73
C VAL A 14 -18.63 -8.67 -8.62
N ARG A 15 -18.99 -7.46 -9.04
CA ARG A 15 -18.10 -6.55 -9.75
C ARG A 15 -17.26 -5.77 -8.72
N ALA A 16 -16.02 -6.18 -8.53
CA ALA A 16 -15.11 -5.54 -7.58
C ALA A 16 -14.53 -4.22 -8.10
N LEU A 17 -14.30 -4.12 -9.43
CA LEU A 17 -13.86 -2.88 -10.10
C LEU A 17 -14.75 -2.63 -11.31
N ASP A 18 -15.14 -1.36 -11.48
CA ASP A 18 -16.06 -0.90 -12.53
C ASP A 18 -15.53 0.39 -13.18
N GLY A 19 -14.44 0.29 -13.92
CA GLY A 19 -13.82 1.40 -14.63
C GLY A 19 -12.93 2.28 -13.75
N VAL A 20 -12.22 1.70 -12.77
CA VAL A 20 -11.31 2.42 -11.89
C VAL A 20 -10.16 3.04 -12.67
N SER A 21 -9.91 4.33 -12.42
CA SER A 21 -8.76 5.06 -12.99
C SER A 21 -8.14 5.95 -11.92
N TRP A 22 -6.81 5.96 -11.81
CA TRP A 22 -6.02 6.85 -10.97
C TRP A 22 -4.55 6.81 -11.37
N THR A 23 -3.76 7.76 -10.88
CA THR A 23 -2.31 7.80 -11.10
C THR A 23 -1.57 8.01 -9.79
N ALA A 24 -0.34 7.46 -9.68
CA ALA A 24 0.59 7.78 -8.60
C ALA A 24 1.92 8.27 -9.18
N GLN A 25 2.38 9.41 -8.71
CA GLN A 25 3.58 10.07 -9.19
C GLN A 25 4.82 9.65 -8.40
N PRO A 26 6.02 9.71 -8.99
CA PRO A 26 7.28 9.55 -8.25
C PRO A 26 7.42 10.60 -7.15
N ALA A 27 8.11 10.23 -6.08
CA ALA A 27 8.36 11.08 -4.92
C ALA A 27 7.08 11.58 -4.21
N GLN A 28 5.97 10.83 -4.34
CA GLN A 28 4.68 11.16 -3.71
C GLN A 28 4.06 9.94 -3.05
N VAL A 29 3.27 10.20 -2.01
CA VAL A 29 2.37 9.24 -1.38
C VAL A 29 0.97 9.42 -1.96
N THR A 30 0.46 8.40 -2.65
CA THR A 30 -0.93 8.32 -3.08
C THR A 30 -1.71 7.44 -2.12
N CYS A 31 -2.71 8.00 -1.45
CA CYS A 31 -3.59 7.23 -0.56
C CYS A 31 -4.88 6.82 -1.27
N LEU A 32 -5.19 5.53 -1.28
CA LEU A 32 -6.49 4.99 -1.71
C LEU A 32 -7.38 4.87 -0.47
N LEU A 33 -8.36 5.74 -0.34
CA LEU A 33 -9.33 5.78 0.77
C LEU A 33 -10.68 5.24 0.30
N GLY A 34 -11.34 4.44 1.11
CA GLY A 34 -12.66 3.91 0.79
C GLY A 34 -13.14 2.88 1.80
N PRO A 35 -14.45 2.54 1.82
CA PRO A 35 -14.99 1.53 2.71
C PRO A 35 -14.48 0.13 2.34
N ASN A 36 -14.74 -0.83 3.23
CA ASN A 36 -14.48 -2.24 2.92
C ASN A 36 -15.33 -2.66 1.71
N GLY A 37 -14.71 -3.40 0.78
CA GLY A 37 -15.38 -3.77 -0.47
C GLY A 37 -15.39 -2.69 -1.58
N ALA A 38 -14.79 -1.52 -1.37
CA ALA A 38 -14.69 -0.47 -2.39
C ALA A 38 -13.80 -0.84 -3.60
N GLY A 39 -13.03 -1.93 -3.52
CA GLY A 39 -12.13 -2.38 -4.57
C GLY A 39 -10.67 -1.94 -4.38
N LYS A 40 -10.30 -1.33 -3.25
CA LYS A 40 -8.92 -0.86 -2.96
C LYS A 40 -7.90 -1.98 -3.11
N THR A 41 -8.03 -3.06 -2.32
CA THR A 41 -7.12 -4.21 -2.34
C THR A 41 -7.08 -4.85 -3.73
N THR A 42 -8.22 -5.05 -4.39
CA THR A 42 -8.25 -5.61 -5.76
C THR A 42 -7.50 -4.74 -6.76
N THR A 43 -7.65 -3.42 -6.69
CA THR A 43 -6.91 -2.47 -7.55
C THR A 43 -5.41 -2.55 -7.29
N VAL A 44 -5.00 -2.59 -6.02
CA VAL A 44 -3.59 -2.69 -5.62
C VAL A 44 -3.00 -4.04 -6.04
N GLU A 45 -3.67 -5.16 -5.79
CA GLU A 45 -3.21 -6.50 -6.21
C GLU A 45 -3.04 -6.62 -7.74
N ILE A 46 -3.87 -5.94 -8.54
CA ILE A 46 -3.67 -5.85 -9.99
C ILE A 46 -2.41 -5.02 -10.30
N ALA A 47 -2.20 -3.89 -9.61
CA ALA A 47 -1.02 -3.05 -9.81
C ALA A 47 0.28 -3.71 -9.31
N GLU A 48 0.20 -4.61 -8.34
CA GLU A 48 1.30 -5.45 -7.85
C GLU A 48 1.62 -6.60 -8.82
N GLY A 49 0.73 -6.89 -9.78
CA GLY A 49 0.85 -8.03 -10.69
C GLY A 49 0.47 -9.37 -10.03
N LEU A 50 -0.31 -9.35 -8.95
CA LEU A 50 -0.81 -10.55 -8.27
C LEU A 50 -2.14 -11.03 -8.83
N GLN A 51 -2.88 -10.15 -9.50
CA GLN A 51 -4.15 -10.46 -10.16
C GLN A 51 -4.24 -9.86 -11.56
N HIS A 52 -5.12 -10.45 -12.39
CA HIS A 52 -5.49 -9.90 -13.70
C HIS A 52 -6.70 -8.97 -13.59
N ALA A 53 -6.70 -7.89 -14.36
CA ALA A 53 -7.93 -7.17 -14.71
C ALA A 53 -8.71 -7.93 -15.79
N ASP A 54 -10.04 -7.77 -15.80
CA ASP A 54 -10.87 -8.29 -16.90
C ASP A 54 -10.80 -7.35 -18.11
N SER A 55 -10.67 -6.04 -17.88
CA SER A 55 -10.39 -5.03 -18.92
C SER A 55 -9.71 -3.79 -18.32
N GLY A 56 -9.31 -2.86 -19.18
CA GLY A 56 -8.51 -1.70 -18.81
C GLY A 56 -7.01 -1.99 -18.85
N THR A 57 -6.20 -1.03 -18.39
CA THR A 57 -4.73 -1.14 -18.39
C THR A 57 -4.15 -0.70 -17.06
N VAL A 58 -3.04 -1.31 -16.68
CA VAL A 58 -2.21 -0.89 -15.56
C VAL A 58 -0.75 -0.87 -16.00
N GLU A 59 -0.07 0.21 -15.66
CA GLU A 59 1.37 0.36 -15.88
C GLU A 59 2.05 0.71 -14.57
N VAL A 60 3.09 -0.02 -14.23
CA VAL A 60 3.99 0.25 -13.09
C VAL A 60 5.41 0.35 -13.63
N LEU A 61 6.07 1.49 -13.40
CA LEU A 61 7.39 1.77 -13.96
C LEU A 61 7.45 1.56 -15.49
N GLY A 62 6.34 1.85 -16.20
CA GLY A 62 6.25 1.74 -17.66
C GLY A 62 6.02 0.33 -18.21
N ALA A 63 5.70 -0.65 -17.37
CA ALA A 63 5.42 -2.03 -17.77
C ALA A 63 4.09 -2.54 -17.20
N ASP A 64 3.48 -3.50 -17.88
CA ASP A 64 2.37 -4.30 -17.34
C ASP A 64 2.91 -5.19 -16.20
N PRO A 65 2.49 -4.98 -14.95
CA PRO A 65 3.07 -5.69 -13.80
C PRO A 65 2.80 -7.20 -13.84
N TRP A 66 1.70 -7.64 -14.44
CA TRP A 66 1.41 -9.07 -14.59
C TRP A 66 2.43 -9.80 -15.47
N ARG A 67 2.97 -9.14 -16.49
CA ARG A 67 3.93 -9.70 -17.45
C ARG A 67 5.36 -9.27 -17.16
N ALA A 68 5.56 -8.49 -16.11
CA ALA A 68 6.84 -7.88 -15.81
C ALA A 68 7.90 -8.94 -15.44
N PRO A 69 9.15 -8.79 -15.91
CA PRO A 69 10.25 -9.69 -15.60
C PRO A 69 10.72 -9.54 -14.13
N ALA A 70 11.60 -10.43 -13.69
CA ALA A 70 12.09 -10.44 -12.30
C ALA A 70 12.81 -9.13 -11.93
N GLU A 71 13.55 -8.53 -12.86
CA GLU A 71 14.27 -7.26 -12.68
C GLU A 71 13.31 -6.10 -12.40
N HIS A 72 12.14 -6.09 -13.01
CA HIS A 72 11.09 -5.12 -12.73
C HIS A 72 10.51 -5.36 -11.34
N ARG A 73 10.16 -6.61 -11.00
CA ARG A 73 9.61 -6.95 -9.68
C ARG A 73 10.57 -6.64 -8.53
N ALA A 74 11.89 -6.74 -8.77
CA ALA A 74 12.90 -6.36 -7.78
C ALA A 74 12.90 -4.86 -7.43
N ARG A 75 12.26 -4.01 -8.25
CA ARG A 75 12.09 -2.56 -8.03
C ARG A 75 10.80 -2.20 -7.30
N VAL A 76 9.96 -3.20 -7.01
CA VAL A 76 8.64 -3.03 -6.39
C VAL A 76 8.64 -3.70 -5.02
N GLY A 77 8.37 -2.93 -3.98
CA GLY A 77 8.12 -3.41 -2.63
C GLY A 77 6.62 -3.58 -2.40
N VAL A 78 6.24 -4.68 -1.75
CA VAL A 78 4.84 -5.00 -1.49
C VAL A 78 4.66 -5.41 -0.05
N MET A 79 3.72 -4.78 0.63
CA MET A 79 3.25 -5.16 1.95
C MET A 79 1.78 -5.54 1.88
N LEU A 80 1.50 -6.83 1.91
CA LEU A 80 0.13 -7.38 1.89
C LEU A 80 -0.57 -7.21 3.24
N GLN A 81 -1.87 -7.02 3.24
CA GLN A 81 -2.71 -6.91 4.43
C GLN A 81 -2.61 -8.15 5.32
N ASP A 82 -2.75 -9.34 4.71
CA ASP A 82 -2.65 -10.62 5.40
C ASP A 82 -1.67 -11.56 4.70
N GLY A 83 -0.82 -12.22 5.48
CA GLY A 83 0.07 -13.25 4.95
C GLY A 83 1.41 -12.72 4.43
N GLY A 84 1.93 -13.41 3.41
CA GLY A 84 3.20 -13.06 2.75
C GLY A 84 4.47 -13.43 3.54
N LEU A 85 4.41 -13.51 4.87
CA LEU A 85 5.57 -13.84 5.69
C LEU A 85 5.63 -15.33 6.08
N PRO A 86 6.80 -16.00 5.91
CA PRO A 86 7.01 -17.37 6.35
C PRO A 86 6.83 -17.49 7.86
N GLN A 87 5.89 -18.32 8.30
CA GLN A 87 5.44 -18.38 9.69
C GLN A 87 6.46 -19.00 10.67
N ALA A 88 7.35 -19.89 10.18
CA ALA A 88 8.25 -20.68 11.02
C ALA A 88 9.62 -20.02 11.27
N VAL A 89 9.90 -18.89 10.63
CA VAL A 89 11.17 -18.17 10.73
C VAL A 89 11.10 -17.00 11.73
N ARG A 90 12.26 -16.47 12.12
CA ARG A 90 12.39 -15.26 12.93
C ARG A 90 12.58 -14.03 12.03
N PRO A 91 12.22 -12.81 12.50
CA PRO A 91 12.31 -11.58 11.70
C PRO A 91 13.68 -11.32 11.08
N LEU A 92 14.73 -11.17 11.88
CA LEU A 92 16.05 -10.79 11.37
C LEU A 92 16.67 -11.79 10.39
N PRO A 93 16.61 -13.13 10.62
CA PRO A 93 17.02 -14.11 9.61
C PRO A 93 16.23 -13.98 8.30
N LEU A 94 14.92 -13.70 8.36
CA LEU A 94 14.12 -13.48 7.17
C LEU A 94 14.58 -12.23 6.40
N LEU A 95 14.68 -11.09 7.08
CA LEU A 95 15.08 -9.83 6.44
C LEU A 95 16.49 -9.93 5.82
N ARG A 96 17.45 -10.55 6.52
CA ARG A 96 18.79 -10.83 5.98
C ARG A 96 18.76 -11.80 4.80
N HIS A 97 17.83 -12.74 4.77
CA HIS A 97 17.65 -13.63 3.61
C HIS A 97 17.11 -12.86 2.42
N LEU A 98 16.06 -12.06 2.62
CA LEU A 98 15.47 -11.22 1.56
C LEU A 98 16.47 -10.21 1.00
N SER A 99 17.29 -9.58 1.85
CA SER A 99 18.27 -8.59 1.40
C SER A 99 19.28 -9.15 0.37
N ARG A 100 19.54 -10.47 0.38
CA ARG A 100 20.46 -11.12 -0.59
C ARG A 100 19.93 -11.18 -2.02
N PHE A 101 18.65 -10.94 -2.24
CA PHE A 101 18.07 -10.90 -3.58
C PHE A 101 18.25 -9.55 -4.28
N TYR A 102 18.77 -8.54 -3.58
CA TYR A 102 18.92 -7.18 -4.09
C TYR A 102 20.39 -6.79 -4.21
N ALA A 103 20.72 -6.03 -5.25
CA ALA A 103 22.11 -5.57 -5.48
C ALA A 103 22.55 -4.52 -4.45
N SER A 104 21.62 -3.67 -3.99
CA SER A 104 21.87 -2.61 -3.02
C SER A 104 20.75 -2.59 -1.97
N PRO A 105 20.72 -3.59 -1.07
CA PRO A 105 19.66 -3.67 -0.06
C PRO A 105 19.84 -2.60 1.02
N ALA A 106 18.73 -2.28 1.70
CA ALA A 106 18.74 -1.49 2.92
C ALA A 106 19.57 -2.16 4.03
N ASP A 107 20.13 -1.37 4.93
CA ASP A 107 20.72 -1.89 6.15
C ASP A 107 19.61 -2.51 7.02
N VAL A 108 19.62 -3.84 7.08
CA VAL A 108 18.64 -4.61 7.85
C VAL A 108 18.69 -4.28 9.34
N GLY A 109 19.88 -3.96 9.89
CA GLY A 109 20.02 -3.60 11.30
C GLY A 109 19.37 -2.24 11.59
N ALA A 110 19.68 -1.23 10.77
CA ALA A 110 19.08 0.10 10.89
C ALA A 110 17.56 0.05 10.74
N LEU A 111 17.06 -0.64 9.72
CA LEU A 111 15.63 -0.79 9.47
C LEU A 111 14.91 -1.54 10.60
N ALA A 112 15.53 -2.59 11.14
CA ALA A 112 14.99 -3.34 12.26
C ALA A 112 14.94 -2.52 13.55
N GLY A 113 15.99 -1.75 13.83
CA GLY A 113 16.04 -0.84 14.99
C GLY A 113 15.00 0.25 14.91
N GLU A 114 14.85 0.90 13.75
CA GLU A 114 13.84 1.95 13.53
C GLU A 114 12.41 1.44 13.72
N LEU A 115 12.10 0.22 13.26
CA LEU A 115 10.80 -0.42 13.43
C LEU A 115 10.66 -1.18 14.76
N GLY A 116 11.66 -1.13 15.65
CA GLY A 116 11.62 -1.81 16.95
C GLY A 116 11.50 -3.34 16.82
N ILE A 117 11.99 -3.93 15.73
CA ILE A 117 11.94 -5.38 15.48
C ILE A 117 12.89 -6.13 16.41
N ASP A 118 13.96 -5.49 16.87
CA ASP A 118 14.97 -6.05 17.78
C ASP A 118 14.35 -6.54 19.09
N GLU A 119 13.29 -5.87 19.59
CA GLU A 119 12.61 -6.22 20.83
C GLU A 119 12.01 -7.64 20.82
N PHE A 120 11.63 -8.13 19.63
CA PHE A 120 11.02 -9.45 19.44
C PHE A 120 11.74 -10.34 18.42
N ALA A 121 12.98 -10.00 18.07
CA ALA A 121 13.79 -10.73 17.09
C ALA A 121 13.99 -12.22 17.40
N GLY A 122 13.89 -12.62 18.67
CA GLY A 122 13.97 -14.01 19.13
C GLY A 122 12.72 -14.83 18.89
N THR A 123 11.57 -14.21 18.56
CA THR A 123 10.26 -14.84 18.40
C THR A 123 9.99 -15.20 16.95
N THR A 124 9.39 -16.36 16.69
CA THR A 124 8.98 -16.74 15.32
C THR A 124 7.76 -15.96 14.87
N ILE A 125 7.66 -15.66 13.55
CA ILE A 125 6.60 -14.82 12.97
C ILE A 125 5.20 -15.28 13.35
N ARG A 126 4.92 -16.57 13.38
CA ARG A 126 3.62 -17.12 13.80
C ARG A 126 3.19 -16.73 15.23
N ARG A 127 4.15 -16.38 16.10
CA ARG A 127 3.92 -16.05 17.52
C ARG A 127 3.92 -14.53 17.78
N LEU A 128 4.16 -13.74 16.76
CA LEU A 128 4.13 -12.28 16.85
C LEU A 128 2.68 -11.77 16.94
N SER A 129 2.50 -10.63 17.62
CA SER A 129 1.24 -9.90 17.55
C SER A 129 0.96 -9.38 16.13
N GLY A 130 -0.26 -8.93 15.84
CA GLY A 130 -0.61 -8.31 14.55
C GLY A 130 0.34 -7.16 14.22
N GLY A 131 0.49 -6.19 15.12
CA GLY A 131 1.37 -5.04 14.90
C GLY A 131 2.85 -5.40 14.77
N GLN A 132 3.33 -6.44 15.47
CA GLN A 132 4.70 -6.94 15.29
C GLN A 132 4.88 -7.56 13.90
N ARG A 133 3.93 -8.35 13.41
CA ARG A 133 3.96 -8.89 12.05
C ARG A 133 3.94 -7.78 11.01
N GLN A 134 3.12 -6.75 11.22
CA GLN A 134 3.02 -5.58 10.35
C GLN A 134 4.37 -4.86 10.18
N ARG A 135 5.09 -4.62 11.29
CA ARG A 135 6.44 -4.04 11.27
C ARG A 135 7.44 -4.88 10.48
N VAL A 136 7.38 -6.21 10.61
CA VAL A 136 8.23 -7.12 9.83
C VAL A 136 7.85 -7.11 8.34
N ALA A 137 6.57 -7.07 8.00
CA ALA A 137 6.08 -7.00 6.63
C ALA A 137 6.52 -5.69 5.95
N LEU A 138 6.41 -4.56 6.65
CA LEU A 138 6.90 -3.27 6.17
C LEU A 138 8.42 -3.30 5.93
N ALA A 139 9.20 -3.82 6.89
CA ALA A 139 10.65 -3.98 6.70
C ALA A 139 10.97 -4.87 5.49
N ALA A 140 10.23 -5.96 5.29
CA ALA A 140 10.42 -6.84 4.13
C ALA A 140 10.12 -6.14 2.80
N ALA A 141 9.09 -5.27 2.76
CA ALA A 141 8.77 -4.47 1.58
C ALA A 141 9.83 -3.41 1.24
N LEU A 142 10.51 -2.88 2.27
CA LEU A 142 11.50 -1.81 2.14
C LEU A 142 12.93 -2.31 1.92
N VAL A 143 13.22 -3.59 2.22
CA VAL A 143 14.60 -4.12 2.23
C VAL A 143 15.31 -3.99 0.89
N GLY A 144 14.59 -3.92 -0.24
CA GLY A 144 15.13 -3.80 -1.59
C GLY A 144 15.36 -2.37 -2.08
N HIS A 145 15.14 -1.33 -1.28
CA HIS A 145 15.09 0.07 -1.73
C HIS A 145 14.18 0.24 -2.96
N PRO A 146 12.87 -0.04 -2.82
CA PRO A 146 11.97 -0.07 -3.96
C PRO A 146 11.76 1.31 -4.58
N GLU A 147 11.62 1.37 -5.91
CA GLU A 147 11.21 2.57 -6.64
C GLU A 147 9.68 2.75 -6.61
N VAL A 148 8.94 1.66 -6.36
CA VAL A 148 7.50 1.64 -6.11
C VAL A 148 7.22 0.83 -4.87
N LEU A 149 6.42 1.37 -3.95
CA LEU A 149 6.06 0.72 -2.70
C LEU A 149 4.53 0.68 -2.57
N PHE A 150 3.98 -0.52 -2.47
CA PHE A 150 2.57 -0.74 -2.15
C PHE A 150 2.43 -1.17 -0.70
N LEU A 151 1.53 -0.51 0.02
CA LEU A 151 1.26 -0.75 1.44
C LEU A 151 -0.24 -0.89 1.68
N ASP A 152 -0.69 -2.10 1.98
CA ASP A 152 -2.09 -2.35 2.29
C ASP A 152 -2.32 -2.24 3.81
N GLU A 153 -2.99 -1.16 4.23
CA GLU A 153 -3.29 -0.79 5.62
C GLU A 153 -2.06 -0.83 6.57
N PRO A 154 -0.96 -0.11 6.27
CA PRO A 154 0.33 -0.29 6.93
C PRO A 154 0.34 -0.02 8.43
N THR A 155 -0.62 0.74 8.96
CA THR A 155 -0.67 1.11 10.37
C THR A 155 -1.83 0.47 11.15
N ALA A 156 -2.59 -0.43 10.52
CA ALA A 156 -3.69 -1.11 11.17
C ALA A 156 -3.23 -1.89 12.42
N GLY A 157 -3.88 -1.64 13.57
CA GLY A 157 -3.55 -2.30 14.83
C GLY A 157 -2.21 -1.93 15.47
N LEU A 158 -1.53 -0.89 14.97
CA LEU A 158 -0.34 -0.32 15.61
C LEU A 158 -0.72 0.66 16.71
N ASP A 159 0.10 0.71 17.76
CA ASP A 159 -0.01 1.75 18.77
C ASP A 159 0.39 3.13 18.18
N PRO A 160 -0.05 4.25 18.81
CA PRO A 160 0.15 5.59 18.25
C PRO A 160 1.63 5.98 18.04
N HIS A 161 2.55 5.48 18.87
CA HIS A 161 3.97 5.81 18.75
C HIS A 161 4.58 5.12 17.54
N VAL A 162 4.34 3.81 17.40
CA VAL A 162 4.81 3.02 16.26
C VAL A 162 4.17 3.51 14.94
N ARG A 163 2.87 3.87 14.96
CA ARG A 163 2.18 4.44 13.82
C ARG A 163 2.90 5.69 13.28
N ARG A 164 3.30 6.60 14.19
CA ARG A 164 4.04 7.80 13.79
C ARG A 164 5.38 7.47 13.13
N THR A 165 6.14 6.53 13.69
CA THR A 165 7.40 6.06 13.08
C THR A 165 7.18 5.49 11.68
N VAL A 166 6.11 4.70 11.49
CA VAL A 166 5.74 4.15 10.18
C VAL A 166 5.40 5.27 9.19
N TRP A 167 4.62 6.27 9.60
CA TRP A 167 4.31 7.42 8.76
C TRP A 167 5.56 8.21 8.34
N GLU A 168 6.47 8.48 9.28
CA GLU A 168 7.75 9.15 9.00
C GLU A 168 8.61 8.35 8.02
N LEU A 169 8.64 7.02 8.16
CA LEU A 169 9.34 6.12 7.25
C LEU A 169 8.72 6.13 5.85
N ILE A 170 7.40 6.10 5.73
CA ILE A 170 6.66 6.18 4.45
C ILE A 170 6.95 7.52 3.76
N ALA A 171 6.81 8.62 4.47
CA ALA A 171 7.06 9.97 3.93
C ALA A 171 8.52 10.14 3.47
N ARG A 172 9.47 9.63 4.23
CA ARG A 172 10.90 9.64 3.86
C ARG A 172 11.14 8.79 2.62
N THR A 173 10.57 7.59 2.52
CA THR A 173 10.71 6.72 1.34
C THR A 173 10.18 7.39 0.07
N ALA A 174 9.07 8.11 0.16
CA ALA A 174 8.58 8.94 -0.94
C ALA A 174 9.53 10.10 -1.23
N GLY A 175 9.98 10.84 -0.21
CA GLY A 175 10.94 11.95 -0.34
C GLY A 175 12.27 11.54 -0.98
N ASP A 176 12.69 10.29 -0.81
CA ASP A 176 13.87 9.69 -1.45
C ASP A 176 13.62 9.29 -2.93
N GLY A 177 12.43 9.55 -3.46
CA GLY A 177 12.07 9.40 -4.88
C GLY A 177 11.14 8.23 -5.20
N ALA A 178 10.78 7.40 -4.24
CA ALA A 178 9.85 6.28 -4.48
C ALA A 178 8.43 6.77 -4.79
N THR A 179 7.70 6.01 -5.63
CA THR A 179 6.25 6.14 -5.76
C THR A 179 5.60 5.29 -4.69
N VAL A 180 4.89 5.89 -3.74
CA VAL A 180 4.26 5.12 -2.65
C VAL A 180 2.74 5.12 -2.82
N VAL A 181 2.13 3.94 -2.71
CA VAL A 181 0.68 3.76 -2.68
C VAL A 181 0.29 3.13 -1.34
N VAL A 182 -0.61 3.79 -0.63
CA VAL A 182 -1.14 3.33 0.67
C VAL A 182 -2.64 3.12 0.55
N THR A 183 -3.14 1.93 0.88
CA THR A 183 -4.57 1.78 1.13
C THR A 183 -4.86 2.06 2.59
N THR A 184 -5.93 2.74 2.86
CA THR A 184 -6.34 3.01 4.24
C THR A 184 -7.86 3.24 4.33
N HIS A 185 -8.39 3.07 5.52
CA HIS A 185 -9.72 3.50 5.91
C HIS A 185 -9.66 4.61 6.98
N SER A 186 -8.45 5.06 7.37
CA SER A 186 -8.22 6.11 8.37
C SER A 186 -8.09 7.47 7.71
N PHE A 187 -9.00 8.40 8.08
CA PHE A 187 -8.91 9.80 7.65
C PHE A 187 -7.63 10.47 8.14
N GLU A 188 -7.25 10.22 9.41
CA GLU A 188 -6.01 10.75 10.01
C GLU A 188 -4.77 10.34 9.21
N GLU A 189 -4.70 9.07 8.78
CA GLU A 189 -3.59 8.56 7.96
C GLU A 189 -3.59 9.22 6.58
N ALA A 190 -4.76 9.31 5.93
CA ALA A 190 -4.89 9.94 4.63
C ALA A 190 -4.50 11.43 4.68
N GLU A 191 -5.00 12.19 5.67
CA GLU A 191 -4.66 13.62 5.85
C GLU A 191 -3.17 13.83 6.18
N ARG A 192 -2.55 12.88 6.89
CA ARG A 192 -1.16 12.97 7.31
C ARG A 192 -0.16 12.64 6.19
N LEU A 193 -0.48 11.65 5.36
CA LEU A 193 0.46 11.06 4.41
C LEU A 193 0.22 11.47 2.96
N ALA A 194 -1.04 11.73 2.55
CA ALA A 194 -1.35 11.85 1.14
C ALA A 194 -0.88 13.17 0.54
N ASP A 195 0.05 13.08 -0.42
CA ASP A 195 0.26 14.12 -1.41
C ASP A 195 -0.87 14.12 -2.45
N HIS A 196 -1.39 12.91 -2.75
CA HIS A 196 -2.53 12.68 -3.63
C HIS A 196 -3.48 11.67 -3.00
N LEU A 197 -4.76 11.99 -2.96
CA LEU A 197 -5.82 11.18 -2.40
C LEU A 197 -6.74 10.69 -3.52
N VAL A 198 -7.10 9.42 -3.47
CA VAL A 198 -8.08 8.80 -4.35
C VAL A 198 -9.16 8.17 -3.47
N ILE A 199 -10.40 8.65 -3.60
CA ILE A 199 -11.54 8.05 -2.90
C ILE A 199 -12.20 7.03 -3.81
N MET A 200 -12.35 5.80 -3.30
CA MET A 200 -13.00 4.70 -3.99
C MET A 200 -14.30 4.30 -3.28
N ALA A 201 -15.34 4.07 -4.06
CA ALA A 201 -16.61 3.52 -3.59
C ALA A 201 -17.24 2.63 -4.67
N SER A 202 -17.81 1.50 -4.27
CA SER A 202 -18.51 0.56 -5.17
C SER A 202 -17.73 0.20 -6.45
N GLY A 203 -16.41 -0.02 -6.30
CA GLY A 203 -15.53 -0.39 -7.42
C GLY A 203 -15.20 0.75 -8.39
N ARG A 204 -15.41 2.01 -8.00
CA ARG A 204 -15.16 3.19 -8.83
C ARG A 204 -14.30 4.21 -8.09
N THR A 205 -13.55 5.04 -8.82
CA THR A 205 -12.98 6.28 -8.31
C THR A 205 -14.07 7.33 -8.29
N VAL A 206 -14.38 7.88 -7.09
CA VAL A 206 -15.44 8.89 -6.91
C VAL A 206 -14.90 10.30 -6.69
N ALA A 207 -13.66 10.43 -6.23
CA ALA A 207 -12.93 11.69 -6.16
C ALA A 207 -11.42 11.45 -6.17
N GLU A 208 -10.64 12.40 -6.66
CA GLU A 208 -9.19 12.43 -6.57
C GLU A 208 -8.67 13.86 -6.48
N GLY A 209 -7.52 14.07 -5.86
CA GLY A 209 -6.86 15.35 -5.65
C GLY A 209 -6.08 15.38 -4.36
N THR A 210 -5.65 16.52 -3.89
CA THR A 210 -5.10 16.69 -2.54
C THR A 210 -6.21 16.51 -1.48
N ALA A 211 -5.85 16.19 -0.25
CA ALA A 211 -6.83 16.07 0.83
C ALA A 211 -7.65 17.38 1.00
N ALA A 212 -7.02 18.54 0.82
CA ALA A 212 -7.68 19.84 0.89
C ALA A 212 -8.66 20.08 -0.26
N GLU A 213 -8.31 19.71 -1.50
CA GLU A 213 -9.19 19.81 -2.68
C GLU A 213 -10.41 18.92 -2.52
N VAL A 214 -10.23 17.70 -2.05
CA VAL A 214 -11.32 16.75 -1.81
C VAL A 214 -12.23 17.20 -0.66
N ALA A 215 -11.66 17.71 0.44
CA ALA A 215 -12.43 18.23 1.58
C ALA A 215 -13.23 19.52 1.23
N GLY A 216 -12.74 20.33 0.29
CA GLY A 216 -13.35 21.59 -0.07
C GLY A 216 -13.42 22.54 1.12
N SER A 217 -14.64 23.01 1.46
CA SER A 217 -14.87 23.89 2.63
C SER A 217 -15.13 23.14 3.94
N GLY A 218 -15.16 21.79 3.90
CA GLY A 218 -15.44 20.94 5.06
C GLY A 218 -14.23 20.17 5.56
N THR A 219 -14.48 19.02 6.19
CA THR A 219 -13.46 18.05 6.56
C THR A 219 -13.40 16.92 5.52
N LEU A 220 -12.27 16.23 5.44
CA LEU A 220 -12.15 15.04 4.59
C LEU A 220 -13.21 13.99 4.93
N GLU A 221 -13.49 13.81 6.22
CA GLU A 221 -14.52 12.88 6.69
C GLU A 221 -15.91 13.26 6.15
N THR A 222 -16.30 14.54 6.24
CA THR A 222 -17.60 15.00 5.73
C THR A 222 -17.72 14.80 4.21
N ALA A 223 -16.67 15.14 3.46
CA ALA A 223 -16.63 14.94 2.01
C ALA A 223 -16.70 13.47 1.63
N TYR A 224 -15.97 12.62 2.36
CA TYR A 224 -15.97 11.17 2.17
C TYR A 224 -17.38 10.58 2.28
N PHE A 225 -18.11 10.86 3.38
CA PHE A 225 -19.46 10.34 3.55
C PHE A 225 -20.41 10.87 2.47
N ALA A 226 -20.33 12.14 2.10
CA ALA A 226 -21.14 12.69 1.01
C ALA A 226 -20.89 12.03 -0.35
N LEU A 227 -19.68 11.53 -0.60
CA LEU A 227 -19.29 10.85 -1.84
C LEU A 227 -19.63 9.35 -1.83
N THR A 228 -19.48 8.70 -0.68
CA THR A 228 -19.66 7.24 -0.56
C THR A 228 -21.11 6.83 -0.33
N ASP A 229 -21.91 7.61 0.42
CA ASP A 229 -23.33 7.33 0.65
C ASP A 229 -24.19 7.42 -0.63
N ARG A 230 -23.76 8.23 -1.60
CA ARG A 230 -24.41 8.34 -2.92
C ARG A 230 -24.13 7.15 -3.85
N SER A 231 -23.21 6.27 -3.48
CA SER A 231 -22.75 5.16 -4.31
C SER A 231 -23.40 3.83 -3.97
N GLU A 232 -24.26 3.77 -2.95
CA GLU A 232 -25.09 2.58 -2.69
C GLU A 232 -26.25 2.55 -3.68
N PRO A 233 -26.36 1.50 -4.54
CA PRO A 233 -27.56 1.32 -5.36
C PRO A 233 -28.74 0.98 -4.47
N ALA A 234 -29.87 1.67 -4.68
CA ALA A 234 -31.16 1.40 -4.04
C ALA A 234 -31.70 0.01 -4.41
#